data_94061fc849756d73f33a3f9725df763a
#
_entry.id   94061fc849756d73f33a3f9725df763a
#
_cell.length_a   1.000
_cell.length_b   1.000
_cell.length_c   1.000
_cell.angle_alpha   90.00
_cell.angle_beta   90.00
_cell.angle_gamma   90.00
#
_symmetry.space_group_name_H-M   'P 1'
#
loop_
_entity.id
_entity.type
_entity.pdbx_description
1 polymer ?
#
loop_
_entity_poly.entity_id
_entity_poly.type
_entity_poly.pdbx_seq_one_letter_code
_entity_poly.pdbx_strand_id
1 'polypeptide(L)'
;MKIKRYSNFYESKSEKFPNIKTLVIDEFTIMIGKDALSNDYLTTKMANDDDLWFHASGVPGSHIIIRVKDNLPSPELIKEVAKLAAKNSKSPKGSKSKIVYCKAKFVKKKSDMKPGQVIVDYINSEEVIVEN
;
A
#
# COMPACT_ATOMS: atom_id res chain seq x y z
N MET A 1 15.03 -22.90 -28.31
CA MET A 1 14.66 -22.84 -27.55
C MET A 1 14.66 -22.33 -27.24
N LYS A 2 14.77 -22.27 -27.34
CA LYS A 2 14.40 -22.12 -26.55
C LYS A 2 14.20 -21.39 -26.24
N ILE A 3 14.36 -21.27 -26.39
CA ILE A 3 13.82 -20.96 -25.67
C ILE A 3 13.47 -20.54 -25.43
N LYS A 4 13.50 -20.44 -25.37
CA LYS A 4 12.88 -20.34 -24.70
C LYS A 4 12.67 -19.82 -24.19
N ARG A 5 12.90 -19.88 -24.49
CA ARG A 5 12.47 -19.70 -23.67
C ARG A 5 12.26 -18.90 -23.29
N TYR A 6 12.35 -18.67 -23.47
CA TYR A 6 11.84 -18.14 -22.63
C TYR A 6 11.22 -17.63 -22.38
N SER A 7 11.21 -17.58 -22.58
CA SER A 7 10.46 -17.36 -21.94
C SER A 7 9.96 -17.18 -21.50
N ASN A 8 10.10 -17.49 -21.64
CA ASN A 8 9.65 -17.51 -20.79
C ASN A 8 9.76 -17.30 -20.16
N PHE A 9 10.08 -17.42 -20.29
CA PHE A 9 10.09 -17.26 -19.34
C PHE A 9 10.11 -16.52 -18.81
N TYR A 10 9.94 -16.40 -18.89
CA TYR A 10 9.91 -15.59 -18.19
C TYR A 10 9.18 -15.27 -17.83
N GLU A 11 8.72 -15.50 -17.80
CA GLU A 11 7.98 -15.26 -17.32
C GLU A 11 7.56 -15.23 -16.61
N SER A 12 7.52 -15.44 -16.35
CA SER A 12 7.11 -15.49 -15.56
C SER A 12 6.88 -15.33 -14.74
N LYS A 13 6.50 -15.53 -15.14
CA LYS A 13 6.22 -15.88 -13.91
C LYS A 13 5.73 -14.76 -12.92
N SER A 14 6.17 -14.69 -11.78
CA SER A 14 5.74 -13.78 -10.73
C SER A 14 6.03 -12.31 -11.00
N GLU A 15 6.53 -12.00 -12.15
CA GLU A 15 6.87 -10.63 -12.55
C GLU A 15 5.67 -9.84 -13.01
N LYS A 16 4.51 -10.24 -12.61
CA LYS A 16 3.27 -9.58 -12.95
C LYS A 16 3.26 -8.13 -12.50
N PHE A 17 2.82 -7.23 -13.38
CA PHE A 17 2.63 -5.82 -13.05
C PHE A 17 1.24 -5.37 -13.48
N PRO A 18 0.51 -4.63 -12.63
CA PRO A 18 0.91 -4.29 -11.25
C PRO A 18 0.79 -5.50 -10.32
N ASN A 19 1.74 -5.63 -9.41
CA ASN A 19 1.72 -6.69 -8.41
C ASN A 19 0.98 -6.16 -7.17
N ILE A 20 -0.33 -6.32 -7.18
CA ILE A 20 -1.21 -5.79 -6.15
C ILE A 20 -2.12 -6.91 -5.67
N LYS A 21 -2.11 -7.12 -4.36
CA LYS A 21 -3.03 -8.07 -3.74
C LYS A 21 -4.30 -7.33 -3.37
N THR A 22 -5.45 -7.88 -3.76
CA THR A 22 -6.74 -7.27 -3.47
C THR A 22 -7.55 -8.23 -2.61
N LEU A 23 -8.15 -7.69 -1.55
CA LEU A 23 -9.05 -8.46 -0.69
C LEU A 23 -10.23 -7.59 -0.27
N VAL A 24 -11.25 -8.23 0.28
CA VAL A 24 -12.45 -7.54 0.74
C VAL A 24 -12.63 -7.82 2.21
N ILE A 25 -12.78 -6.76 3.01
CA ILE A 25 -13.07 -6.85 4.44
C ILE A 25 -14.25 -5.93 4.71
N ASP A 26 -15.32 -6.45 5.31
CA ASP A 26 -16.51 -5.66 5.65
C ASP A 26 -17.04 -4.87 4.44
N GLU A 27 -17.04 -5.51 3.27
CA GLU A 27 -17.52 -4.93 2.01
C GLU A 27 -16.59 -3.84 1.43
N PHE A 28 -15.47 -3.54 2.08
CA PHE A 28 -14.49 -2.61 1.55
C PHE A 28 -13.42 -3.35 0.77
N THR A 29 -13.04 -2.79 -0.37
CA THR A 29 -11.94 -3.33 -1.17
C THR A 29 -10.64 -2.76 -0.64
N ILE A 30 -9.70 -3.66 -0.31
CA ILE A 30 -8.38 -3.33 0.20
C ILE A 30 -7.36 -3.75 -0.85
N MET A 31 -6.46 -2.85 -1.22
CA MET A 31 -5.42 -3.12 -2.21
C MET A 31 -4.05 -2.90 -1.61
N ILE A 32 -3.18 -3.88 -1.77
CA ILE A 32 -1.84 -3.90 -1.16
C ILE A 32 -0.81 -4.00 -2.27
N GLY A 33 0.05 -2.98 -2.38
CA GLY A 33 1.16 -3.01 -3.32
C GLY A 33 2.25 -3.93 -2.83
N LYS A 34 2.80 -4.78 -3.69
CA LYS A 34 3.73 -5.81 -3.29
C LYS A 34 5.18 -5.52 -3.69
N ASP A 35 5.43 -4.43 -4.40
CA ASP A 35 6.79 -3.98 -4.75
C ASP A 35 6.77 -2.48 -5.01
N ALA A 36 7.95 -1.89 -5.17
CA ALA A 36 8.07 -0.44 -5.28
C ALA A 36 7.31 0.14 -6.47
N LEU A 37 7.42 -0.49 -7.63
CA LEU A 37 6.70 -0.02 -8.82
C LEU A 37 5.20 -0.12 -8.65
N SER A 38 4.73 -1.20 -8.04
CA SER A 38 3.30 -1.41 -7.82
C SER A 38 2.74 -0.49 -6.74
N ASN A 39 3.53 -0.21 -5.70
CA ASN A 39 3.17 0.80 -4.69
C ASN A 39 2.96 2.17 -5.37
N ASP A 40 3.90 2.52 -6.24
CA ASP A 40 3.84 3.78 -6.97
C ASP A 40 2.58 3.84 -7.83
N TYR A 41 2.34 2.79 -8.60
CA TYR A 41 1.18 2.70 -9.48
C TYR A 41 -0.13 2.78 -8.69
N LEU A 42 -0.20 2.02 -7.58
CA LEU A 42 -1.39 2.02 -6.72
C LEU A 42 -1.70 3.42 -6.21
N THR A 43 -0.69 4.11 -5.70
CA THR A 43 -0.87 5.41 -5.05
C THR A 43 -1.12 6.52 -6.06
N THR A 44 -0.41 6.50 -7.20
CA THR A 44 -0.47 7.64 -8.14
C THR A 44 -1.50 7.44 -9.24
N LYS A 45 -1.86 6.20 -9.59
CA LYS A 45 -2.73 5.93 -10.74
C LYS A 45 -4.06 5.29 -10.36
N MET A 46 -4.12 4.49 -9.30
CA MET A 46 -5.34 3.77 -8.95
C MET A 46 -6.13 4.42 -7.83
N ALA A 47 -5.46 5.03 -6.85
CA ALA A 47 -6.15 5.60 -5.69
C ALA A 47 -6.98 6.82 -6.11
N ASN A 48 -8.19 6.91 -5.59
CA ASN A 48 -9.04 8.08 -5.72
C ASN A 48 -8.77 9.02 -4.55
N ASP A 49 -9.11 10.30 -4.71
CA ASP A 49 -8.80 11.34 -3.71
C ASP A 49 -9.23 10.99 -2.30
N ASP A 50 -10.40 10.40 -2.14
CA ASP A 50 -10.97 10.13 -0.83
C ASP A 50 -10.72 8.72 -0.31
N ASP A 51 -9.97 7.90 -1.07
CA ASP A 51 -9.54 6.60 -0.58
C ASP A 51 -8.57 6.79 0.59
N LEU A 52 -8.53 5.84 1.52
CA LEU A 52 -7.57 5.90 2.62
C LEU A 52 -6.30 5.19 2.23
N TRP A 53 -5.18 5.85 2.47
CA TRP A 53 -3.83 5.38 2.14
C TRP A 53 -3.07 5.12 3.44
N PHE A 54 -2.39 3.98 3.52
CA PHE A 54 -1.67 3.52 4.71
C PHE A 54 -0.23 3.16 4.38
N HIS A 55 0.67 3.45 5.32
CA HIS A 55 2.07 3.06 5.18
C HIS A 55 2.74 3.01 6.57
N ALA A 56 3.62 2.03 6.76
CA ALA A 56 4.43 1.96 7.99
C ALA A 56 5.47 3.07 7.96
N SER A 57 5.48 3.88 9.02
CA SER A 57 6.30 5.07 9.09
C SER A 57 7.77 4.71 9.32
N GLY A 58 8.67 5.29 8.52
CA GLY A 58 10.10 5.18 8.74
C GLY A 58 10.74 3.87 8.29
N VAL A 59 9.99 2.96 7.67
CA VAL A 59 10.53 1.70 7.17
C VAL A 59 9.96 1.42 5.80
N PRO A 60 10.66 0.64 4.97
CA PRO A 60 10.09 0.20 3.70
C PRO A 60 8.90 -0.72 3.93
N GLY A 61 7.89 -0.61 3.08
CA GLY A 61 6.71 -1.44 3.20
C GLY A 61 5.71 -1.14 2.11
N SER A 62 4.65 -1.93 2.09
CA SER A 62 3.57 -1.79 1.13
C SER A 62 2.80 -0.50 1.33
N HIS A 63 2.39 0.13 0.23
CA HIS A 63 1.29 1.09 0.27
C HIS A 63 -0.01 0.27 0.27
N ILE A 64 -0.97 0.69 1.07
CA ILE A 64 -2.27 0.01 1.14
C ILE A 64 -3.36 1.04 0.96
N ILE A 65 -4.37 0.71 0.18
CA ILE A 65 -5.51 1.58 -0.10
C ILE A 65 -6.79 0.88 0.36
N ILE A 66 -7.63 1.60 1.11
CA ILE A 66 -9.03 1.22 1.29
C ILE A 66 -9.84 2.04 0.30
N ARG A 67 -10.56 1.39 -0.59
CA ARG A 67 -11.45 2.07 -1.51
C ARG A 67 -12.65 2.61 -0.75
N VAL A 68 -12.85 3.93 -0.78
CA VAL A 68 -13.94 4.60 -0.05
C VAL A 68 -14.91 5.17 -1.06
N LYS A 69 -16.18 4.78 -0.94
CA LYS A 69 -17.25 5.27 -1.81
C LYS A 69 -18.30 5.99 -0.96
N ASP A 70 -19.36 5.28 -0.59
CA ASP A 70 -20.49 5.90 0.11
C ASP A 70 -20.33 5.89 1.61
N ASN A 71 -19.68 4.86 2.16
CA ASN A 71 -19.54 4.68 3.59
C ASN A 71 -18.08 4.81 4.00
N LEU A 72 -17.84 5.34 5.18
CA LEU A 72 -16.50 5.42 5.75
C LEU A 72 -16.17 4.12 6.47
N PRO A 73 -14.90 3.68 6.42
CA PRO A 73 -14.50 2.50 7.18
C PRO A 73 -14.60 2.76 8.68
N SER A 74 -14.92 1.70 9.41
CA SER A 74 -15.01 1.78 10.86
C SER A 74 -13.61 1.92 11.47
N PRO A 75 -13.51 2.43 12.72
CA PRO A 75 -12.23 2.44 13.41
C PRO A 75 -11.61 1.04 13.52
N GLU A 76 -12.43 0.00 13.68
CA GLU A 76 -11.93 -1.37 13.74
C GLU A 76 -11.31 -1.80 12.43
N LEU A 77 -11.92 -1.45 11.30
CA LEU A 77 -11.35 -1.77 10.00
C LEU A 77 -10.06 -1.00 9.77
N ILE A 78 -10.02 0.28 10.13
CA ILE A 78 -8.80 1.08 10.01
C ILE A 78 -7.66 0.41 10.78
N LYS A 79 -7.93 -0.05 12.00
CA LYS A 79 -6.91 -0.73 12.81
C LYS A 79 -6.48 -2.03 12.17
N GLU A 80 -7.42 -2.77 11.60
CA GLU A 80 -7.10 -4.03 10.93
C GLU A 80 -6.20 -3.80 9.73
N VAL A 81 -6.49 -2.79 8.92
CA VAL A 81 -5.68 -2.46 7.76
C VAL A 81 -4.31 -1.93 8.19
N ALA A 82 -4.27 -1.18 9.31
CA ALA A 82 -2.99 -0.75 9.87
C ALA A 82 -2.12 -1.96 10.25
N LYS A 83 -2.72 -3.00 10.80
CA LYS A 83 -1.97 -4.24 11.10
C LYS A 83 -1.45 -4.89 9.82
N LEU A 84 -2.23 -4.85 8.73
CA LEU A 84 -1.76 -5.35 7.44
C LEU A 84 -0.56 -4.54 6.95
N ALA A 85 -0.57 -3.22 7.15
CA ALA A 85 0.55 -2.38 6.76
C ALA A 85 1.81 -2.75 7.54
N ALA A 86 1.69 -2.99 8.85
CA ALA A 86 2.82 -3.43 9.66
C ALA A 86 3.34 -4.77 9.19
N LYS A 87 2.45 -5.72 8.94
CA LYS A 87 2.82 -7.06 8.50
C LYS A 87 3.53 -7.05 7.14
N ASN A 88 3.17 -6.11 6.27
CA ASN A 88 3.75 -5.98 4.93
C ASN A 88 4.86 -4.93 4.90
N SER A 89 5.57 -4.74 5.99
CA SER A 89 6.67 -3.79 6.10
C SER A 89 7.91 -4.48 6.62
N LYS A 90 9.03 -3.74 6.67
CA LYS A 90 10.29 -4.22 7.24
C LYS A 90 10.35 -4.07 8.76
N SER A 91 9.24 -3.70 9.41
CA SER A 91 9.20 -3.64 10.87
C SER A 91 9.45 -5.02 11.47
N PRO A 92 10.25 -5.14 12.54
CA PRO A 92 10.51 -6.43 13.15
C PRO A 92 9.22 -7.03 13.74
N LYS A 93 9.09 -8.34 13.61
CA LYS A 93 7.96 -9.03 14.22
C LYS A 93 8.01 -8.88 15.72
N GLY A 94 6.86 -8.70 16.34
CA GLY A 94 6.74 -8.52 17.77
C GLY A 94 6.99 -7.10 18.24
N SER A 95 7.42 -6.21 17.35
CA SER A 95 7.62 -4.81 17.69
C SER A 95 6.34 -4.02 17.48
N LYS A 96 6.30 -2.83 18.05
CA LYS A 96 5.24 -1.88 17.77
C LYS A 96 5.60 -1.08 16.52
N SER A 97 4.64 -0.94 15.63
CA SER A 97 4.82 -0.22 14.38
C SER A 97 3.90 1.00 14.35
N LYS A 98 4.44 2.12 13.92
CA LYS A 98 3.66 3.33 13.73
C LYS A 98 3.19 3.35 12.28
N ILE A 99 1.88 3.39 12.08
CA ILE A 99 1.28 3.41 10.75
C ILE A 99 0.68 4.78 10.53
N VAL A 100 1.07 5.43 9.45
CA VAL A 100 0.47 6.70 9.04
C VAL A 100 -0.63 6.40 8.03
N TYR A 101 -1.76 7.10 8.16
CA TYR A 101 -2.80 6.98 7.16
C TYR A 101 -3.48 8.33 6.95
N CYS A 102 -3.98 8.53 5.74
CA CYS A 102 -4.66 9.76 5.35
C CYS A 102 -5.43 9.51 4.06
N LYS A 103 -6.22 10.49 3.65
CA LYS A 103 -6.83 10.42 2.32
C LYS A 103 -5.72 10.46 1.27
N ALA A 104 -5.88 9.71 0.19
CA ALA A 104 -4.88 9.61 -0.85
C ALA A 104 -4.52 10.99 -1.45
N LYS A 105 -5.47 11.93 -1.45
CA LYS A 105 -5.19 13.27 -1.98
C LYS A 105 -4.11 14.00 -1.20
N PHE A 106 -3.76 13.57 0.00
CA PHE A 106 -2.71 14.18 0.81
C PHE A 106 -1.35 13.49 0.60
N VAL A 107 -1.25 12.59 -0.36
CA VAL A 107 0.00 11.92 -0.71
C VAL A 107 0.42 12.41 -2.08
N LYS A 108 1.63 12.97 -2.17
CA LYS A 108 2.12 13.61 -3.40
C LYS A 108 3.38 12.91 -3.90
N LYS A 109 3.60 13.00 -5.20
CA LYS A 109 4.75 12.41 -5.86
C LYS A 109 5.41 13.47 -6.74
N LYS A 110 6.70 13.74 -6.51
CA LYS A 110 7.46 14.60 -7.42
C LYS A 110 8.13 13.75 -8.48
N SER A 111 8.38 14.35 -9.66
CA SER A 111 8.88 13.62 -10.83
C SER A 111 10.27 13.01 -10.61
N ASP A 112 11.07 13.58 -9.71
CA ASP A 112 12.42 13.10 -9.45
C ASP A 112 12.48 12.03 -8.37
N MET A 113 11.35 11.63 -7.81
CA MET A 113 11.30 10.62 -6.78
C MET A 113 11.31 9.21 -7.37
N LYS A 114 11.98 8.31 -6.65
CA LYS A 114 12.05 6.91 -7.04
C LYS A 114 10.70 6.23 -6.87
N PRO A 115 10.47 5.12 -7.57
CA PRO A 115 9.22 4.38 -7.39
C PRO A 115 8.98 4.05 -5.91
N GLY A 116 7.74 4.27 -5.48
CA GLY A 116 7.34 4.02 -4.10
C GLY A 116 7.65 5.13 -3.12
N GLN A 117 8.48 6.11 -3.49
CA GLN A 117 8.74 7.27 -2.64
C GLN A 117 7.64 8.31 -2.84
N VAL A 118 7.14 8.85 -1.74
CA VAL A 118 6.07 9.85 -1.77
C VAL A 118 6.28 10.87 -0.66
N ILE A 119 5.59 12.00 -0.77
CA ILE A 119 5.52 13.01 0.27
C ILE A 119 4.14 12.95 0.90
N VAL A 120 4.08 12.76 2.21
CA VAL A 120 2.83 12.71 2.96
C VAL A 120 2.62 14.03 3.66
N ASP A 121 1.41 14.57 3.56
CA ASP A 121 1.01 15.76 4.30
C ASP A 121 0.68 15.33 5.74
N TYR A 122 1.64 15.43 6.63
CA TYR A 122 1.49 14.94 8.01
C TYR A 122 0.51 15.77 8.83
N ILE A 123 0.22 16.99 8.41
CA ILE A 123 -0.79 17.81 9.09
C ILE A 123 -2.18 17.23 8.91
N ASN A 124 -2.43 16.64 7.73
CA ASN A 124 -3.73 16.05 7.38
C ASN A 124 -3.72 14.52 7.48
N SER A 125 -2.82 13.96 8.27
CA SER A 125 -2.73 12.52 8.43
C SER A 125 -2.91 12.13 9.88
N GLU A 126 -3.20 10.84 10.10
CA GLU A 126 -3.36 10.24 11.41
C GLU A 126 -2.29 9.18 11.59
N GLU A 127 -2.00 8.85 12.83
CA GLU A 127 -1.08 7.78 13.15
C GLU A 127 -1.75 6.80 14.09
N VAL A 128 -1.48 5.52 13.89
CA VAL A 128 -1.94 4.48 14.78
C VAL A 128 -0.77 3.54 15.04
N ILE A 129 -0.66 3.08 16.28
CA ILE A 129 0.39 2.15 16.68
C ILE A 129 -0.23 0.77 16.80
N VAL A 130 0.37 -0.20 16.11
CA VAL A 130 -0.09 -1.58 16.14
C VAL A 130 1.09 -2.49 16.40
N GLU A 131 0.81 -3.68 16.93
CA GLU A 131 1.85 -4.70 17.07
C GLU A 131 1.99 -5.47 15.77
N ASN A 132 3.24 -5.71 15.40
CA ASN A 132 3.54 -6.46 14.19
C ASN A 132 3.60 -7.95 14.48
#